data_a2dbb24f30bb82807928bfc763a2df85
#
_entry.id   a2dbb24f30bb82807928bfc763a2df85
#
_cell.length_a   1.000
_cell.length_b   1.000
_cell.length_c   1.000
_cell.angle_alpha   90.00
_cell.angle_beta   90.00
_cell.angle_gamma   90.00
#
_symmetry.space_group_name_H-M   'P 1'
#
loop_
_entity.id
_entity.type
_entity.pdbx_description
1 polymer ?
#
loop_
_entity_poly.entity_id
_entity_poly.type
_entity_poly.pdbx_seq_one_letter_code
_entity_poly.pdbx_strand_id
1 'polypeptide(L)'
;MSIGKFTGIGVGPGDPELLTLKAVRALHEADVVIAPRTEKRDDSIALSIARPHMRSETEVLELIFPMVYHAESLSDAWKENRRIIQQRLDAGQNVVFLTLGDPMFYSTYIYVFELLQGCGHPIETVPGVTAFCAIASHHGMPIVEGDDVLSVVPATISPEKLEKVLAVSDRLVLMKISRKFEELRQRLKKHGFADHALMVSKCGQPEEEVHEDFLSVRAEEVTYLSTILTRRNQSVSATASGAGVIKNAKKAILAVSFGTSVVATRVANIDLLERELQIAYPDYEVRRAFTSKTVRARIAAEEGIKVDSAQEALERLQQEGFDEVLVQPTHIIPGEEYDRLTEAMMEFHQSGAFASLKLGRPILCQEGNLPGQVDDFMIAVEALQTQLQVCAEDERTRVILMGHGSGGHVADRCYDLLQERLEAAGLPVFTATVEGARTFEEAVEWLEREQAERVVLMPFMLVAGDHALNDMAGPEEDSWQSQLTEAGYRVESVLRGLGENPAFRKIYLQHVAEAVPFAETAACDCK
;
A
#
# COMPACT_ATOMS: atom_id res chain seq x y z
N MET A 1 20.66 37.25 26.74
CA MET A 1 21.58 36.28 26.14
C MET A 1 20.79 35.49 25.12
N SER A 2 21.33 35.28 23.91
CA SER A 2 20.69 34.41 22.92
C SER A 2 20.64 32.98 23.45
N ILE A 3 19.53 32.32 23.25
CA ILE A 3 19.42 30.91 23.62
C ILE A 3 20.11 30.10 22.51
N GLY A 4 21.09 29.28 22.85
CA GLY A 4 21.77 28.40 21.91
C GLY A 4 20.81 27.34 21.36
N LYS A 5 21.02 26.91 20.11
CA LYS A 5 20.21 25.92 19.42
C LYS A 5 21.04 24.71 19.04
N PHE A 6 20.51 23.51 19.28
CA PHE A 6 21.11 22.25 18.82
C PHE A 6 20.42 21.77 17.55
N THR A 7 21.20 21.49 16.50
CA THR A 7 20.65 21.02 15.22
C THR A 7 21.39 19.76 14.77
N GLY A 8 20.69 18.62 14.73
CA GLY A 8 21.21 17.42 14.09
C GLY A 8 20.96 17.44 12.60
N ILE A 9 21.98 17.25 11.77
CA ILE A 9 21.83 17.24 10.32
C ILE A 9 22.32 15.94 9.69
N GLY A 10 21.59 15.47 8.67
CA GLY A 10 22.05 14.43 7.77
C GLY A 10 22.90 15.03 6.65
N VAL A 11 24.13 14.51 6.51
CA VAL A 11 25.04 14.98 5.46
C VAL A 11 24.99 14.14 4.17
N GLY A 12 24.05 13.19 4.08
CA GLY A 12 24.02 12.25 2.96
C GLY A 12 25.07 11.13 3.06
N PRO A 13 25.16 10.25 2.07
CA PRO A 13 25.99 9.04 2.13
C PRO A 13 27.47 9.27 1.78
N GLY A 14 27.80 10.32 1.03
CA GLY A 14 29.17 10.54 0.54
C GLY A 14 29.35 11.79 -0.31
N ASP A 15 28.43 12.05 -1.23
CA ASP A 15 28.48 13.20 -2.13
C ASP A 15 28.03 14.47 -1.39
N PRO A 16 28.87 15.54 -1.31
CA PRO A 16 28.49 16.82 -0.72
C PRO A 16 27.31 17.52 -1.39
N GLU A 17 27.01 17.24 -2.66
CA GLU A 17 25.87 17.83 -3.37
C GLU A 17 24.54 17.22 -2.93
N LEU A 18 24.55 16.11 -2.19
CA LEU A 18 23.35 15.48 -1.61
C LEU A 18 22.96 16.06 -0.24
N LEU A 19 23.63 17.12 0.25
CA LEU A 19 23.15 17.87 1.40
C LEU A 19 21.87 18.61 1.06
N THR A 20 20.90 18.55 1.98
CA THR A 20 19.70 19.38 1.82
C THR A 20 20.03 20.87 1.99
N LEU A 21 19.34 21.75 1.27
CA LEU A 21 19.51 23.21 1.43
C LEU A 21 19.32 23.68 2.88
N LYS A 22 18.52 22.94 3.66
CA LYS A 22 18.31 23.23 5.08
C LYS A 22 19.54 22.86 5.91
N ALA A 23 20.21 21.75 5.58
CA ALA A 23 21.46 21.34 6.22
C ALA A 23 22.58 22.34 5.91
N VAL A 24 22.70 22.79 4.66
CA VAL A 24 23.68 23.81 4.26
C VAL A 24 23.46 25.11 5.03
N ARG A 25 22.21 25.58 5.16
CA ARG A 25 21.91 26.77 5.98
C ARG A 25 22.29 26.59 7.45
N ALA A 26 21.99 25.43 8.04
CA ALA A 26 22.35 25.14 9.42
C ALA A 26 23.89 25.16 9.62
N LEU A 27 24.66 24.64 8.64
CA LEU A 27 26.13 24.70 8.66
C LEU A 27 26.66 26.14 8.58
N HIS A 28 26.05 27.00 7.77
CA HIS A 28 26.41 28.43 7.67
C HIS A 28 26.09 29.20 8.96
N GLU A 29 25.06 28.81 9.71
CA GLU A 29 24.65 29.46 10.96
C GLU A 29 25.36 28.87 12.18
N ALA A 30 26.12 27.78 12.01
CA ALA A 30 26.76 27.08 13.11
C ALA A 30 27.97 27.84 13.68
N ASP A 31 28.00 27.99 14.99
CA ASP A 31 29.20 28.43 15.73
C ASP A 31 30.12 27.24 16.01
N VAL A 32 29.53 26.07 16.28
CA VAL A 32 30.23 24.82 16.59
C VAL A 32 29.63 23.68 15.79
N VAL A 33 30.49 22.88 15.16
CA VAL A 33 30.11 21.62 14.48
C VAL A 33 30.70 20.45 15.25
N ILE A 34 29.84 19.52 15.65
CA ILE A 34 30.24 18.26 16.26
C ILE A 34 30.33 17.20 15.19
N ALA A 35 31.52 16.66 15.01
CA ALA A 35 31.80 15.55 14.12
C ALA A 35 32.01 14.26 14.94
N PRO A 36 31.03 13.33 14.95
CA PRO A 36 31.20 12.08 15.67
C PRO A 36 32.24 11.21 14.97
N ARG A 37 33.11 10.61 15.76
CA ARG A 37 34.08 9.62 15.28
C ARG A 37 34.09 8.37 16.16
N THR A 38 34.67 7.30 15.64
CA THR A 38 34.89 6.06 16.38
C THR A 38 36.35 5.98 16.81
N GLU A 39 36.63 5.21 17.88
CA GLU A 39 37.99 4.99 18.38
C GLU A 39 38.97 4.42 17.32
N LYS A 40 38.43 3.80 16.27
CA LYS A 40 39.22 3.06 15.25
C LYS A 40 39.56 3.90 14.02
N ARG A 41 39.05 5.12 13.89
CA ARG A 41 39.27 5.99 12.72
C ARG A 41 39.71 7.37 13.17
N ASP A 42 40.73 7.88 12.55
CA ASP A 42 41.24 9.22 12.80
C ASP A 42 40.42 10.33 12.12
N ASP A 43 39.60 9.97 11.08
CA ASP A 43 38.80 10.92 10.29
C ASP A 43 37.30 10.68 10.44
N SER A 44 36.53 11.79 10.48
CA SER A 44 35.06 11.77 10.40
C SER A 44 34.61 11.95 8.97
N ILE A 45 34.04 10.88 8.36
CA ILE A 45 33.47 10.95 7.01
C ILE A 45 32.37 12.01 6.92
N ALA A 46 31.51 12.12 7.93
CA ALA A 46 30.47 13.13 7.95
C ALA A 46 31.05 14.56 7.91
N LEU A 47 32.22 14.77 8.53
CA LEU A 47 32.91 16.05 8.47
C LEU A 47 33.48 16.32 7.06
N SER A 48 34.08 15.33 6.41
CA SER A 48 34.61 15.53 5.06
C SER A 48 33.51 15.93 4.06
N ILE A 49 32.33 15.34 4.18
CA ILE A 49 31.16 15.69 3.36
C ILE A 49 30.63 17.11 3.66
N ALA A 50 30.55 17.48 4.94
CA ALA A 50 30.02 18.78 5.35
C ALA A 50 31.00 19.95 5.09
N ARG A 51 32.30 19.69 5.09
CA ARG A 51 33.37 20.70 5.06
C ARG A 51 33.27 21.71 3.92
N PRO A 52 32.92 21.35 2.67
CA PRO A 52 32.74 22.33 1.58
C PRO A 52 31.63 23.37 1.84
N HIS A 53 30.71 23.07 2.74
CA HIS A 53 29.55 23.90 3.06
C HIS A 53 29.66 24.59 4.44
N MET A 54 30.83 24.53 5.07
CA MET A 54 31.08 25.17 6.37
C MET A 54 31.82 26.49 6.17
N ARG A 55 31.64 27.44 7.09
CA ARG A 55 32.47 28.64 7.18
C ARG A 55 33.84 28.27 7.73
N SER A 56 34.86 29.01 7.30
CA SER A 56 36.26 28.79 7.73
C SER A 56 36.48 28.99 9.23
N GLU A 57 35.68 29.87 9.85
CA GLU A 57 35.74 30.21 11.28
C GLU A 57 34.93 29.28 12.20
N THR A 58 34.13 28.37 11.66
CA THR A 58 33.32 27.45 12.46
C THR A 58 34.22 26.51 13.25
N GLU A 59 34.04 26.45 14.57
CA GLU A 59 34.76 25.53 15.43
C GLU A 59 34.31 24.10 15.18
N VAL A 60 35.26 23.17 15.06
CA VAL A 60 34.98 21.74 14.87
C VAL A 60 35.38 20.98 16.13
N LEU A 61 34.45 20.25 16.71
CA LEU A 61 34.69 19.35 17.84
C LEU A 61 34.53 17.90 17.38
N GLU A 62 35.62 17.16 17.33
CA GLU A 62 35.59 15.73 17.08
C GLU A 62 35.38 14.99 18.38
N LEU A 63 34.21 14.40 18.57
CA LEU A 63 33.85 13.69 19.79
C LEU A 63 33.69 12.17 19.51
N ILE A 64 34.21 11.36 20.45
CA ILE A 64 34.09 9.90 20.38
C ILE A 64 32.79 9.49 21.06
N PHE A 65 31.91 8.80 20.30
CA PHE A 65 30.69 8.20 20.82
C PHE A 65 30.84 6.68 20.80
N PRO A 66 31.16 6.04 21.97
CA PRO A 66 31.26 4.59 22.06
C PRO A 66 29.93 3.91 21.69
N MET A 67 30.00 2.83 20.92
CA MET A 67 28.81 2.04 20.53
C MET A 67 28.34 1.25 21.77
N VAL A 68 27.32 1.75 22.47
CA VAL A 68 26.72 1.07 23.64
C VAL A 68 25.38 0.46 23.20
N TYR A 69 25.28 -0.86 23.36
CA TYR A 69 24.05 -1.61 23.00
C TYR A 69 23.07 -1.81 24.16
N HIS A 70 23.41 -1.39 25.40
CA HIS A 70 22.56 -1.55 26.59
C HIS A 70 22.54 -0.29 27.45
N ALA A 71 21.34 0.20 27.75
CA ALA A 71 21.03 1.48 28.36
C ALA A 71 21.25 1.56 29.90
N GLU A 72 21.82 0.55 30.56
CA GLU A 72 21.88 0.54 32.04
C GLU A 72 23.03 1.35 32.64
N SER A 73 24.04 1.74 31.87
CA SER A 73 25.03 2.71 32.29
C SER A 73 25.56 3.53 31.12
N LEU A 74 25.16 4.79 31.03
CA LEU A 74 25.84 5.76 30.16
C LEU A 74 27.33 5.77 30.55
N SER A 75 28.21 5.39 29.60
CA SER A 75 29.63 5.48 29.80
C SER A 75 30.03 6.93 30.14
N ASP A 76 31.12 7.13 30.86
CA ASP A 76 31.59 8.47 31.26
C ASP A 76 31.83 9.35 30.01
N ALA A 77 32.20 8.75 28.88
CA ALA A 77 32.33 9.46 27.60
C ALA A 77 30.99 10.11 27.12
N TRP A 78 29.86 9.41 27.28
CA TRP A 78 28.54 9.98 26.89
C TRP A 78 28.14 11.14 27.83
N LYS A 79 28.41 11.02 29.12
CA LYS A 79 28.15 12.09 30.10
C LYS A 79 29.00 13.32 29.81
N GLU A 80 30.28 13.10 29.48
CA GLU A 80 31.20 14.19 29.12
C GLU A 80 30.82 14.87 27.81
N ASN A 81 30.48 14.09 26.77
CA ASN A 81 30.01 14.65 25.50
C ASN A 81 28.75 15.49 25.70
N ARG A 82 27.78 15.01 26.49
CA ARG A 82 26.60 15.81 26.87
C ARG A 82 26.98 17.11 27.55
N ARG A 83 27.92 17.06 28.53
CA ARG A 83 28.38 18.24 29.26
C ARG A 83 29.02 19.28 28.33
N ILE A 84 29.85 18.83 27.39
CA ILE A 84 30.47 19.70 26.38
C ILE A 84 29.39 20.37 25.51
N ILE A 85 28.43 19.62 25.00
CA ILE A 85 27.34 20.15 24.17
C ILE A 85 26.52 21.17 24.96
N GLN A 86 26.12 20.82 26.19
CA GLN A 86 25.34 21.69 27.06
C GLN A 86 26.05 23.02 27.33
N GLN A 87 27.34 22.99 27.62
CA GLN A 87 28.14 24.21 27.86
C GLN A 87 28.16 25.16 26.67
N ARG A 88 28.20 24.64 25.42
CA ARG A 88 28.13 25.44 24.19
C ARG A 88 26.76 26.08 24.01
N LEU A 89 25.71 25.31 24.25
CA LEU A 89 24.35 25.80 24.21
C LEU A 89 24.07 26.88 25.27
N ASP A 90 24.53 26.67 26.50
CA ASP A 90 24.40 27.63 27.62
C ASP A 90 25.15 28.94 27.32
N ALA A 91 26.25 28.87 26.56
CA ALA A 91 26.97 30.03 26.05
C ALA A 91 26.24 30.76 24.89
N GLY A 92 25.07 30.29 24.48
CA GLY A 92 24.26 30.89 23.41
C GLY A 92 24.71 30.55 21.99
N GLN A 93 25.56 29.49 21.85
CA GLN A 93 26.09 29.08 20.55
C GLN A 93 25.13 28.14 19.81
N ASN A 94 25.09 28.25 18.47
CA ASN A 94 24.42 27.32 17.59
C ASN A 94 25.32 26.09 17.35
N VAL A 95 24.89 24.94 17.83
CA VAL A 95 25.64 23.68 17.75
C VAL A 95 25.01 22.77 16.70
N VAL A 96 25.79 22.35 15.72
CA VAL A 96 25.37 21.42 14.68
C VAL A 96 26.03 20.06 14.89
N PHE A 97 25.26 18.99 14.88
CA PHE A 97 25.73 17.61 14.98
C PHE A 97 25.63 16.92 13.61
N LEU A 98 26.74 16.41 13.10
CA LEU A 98 26.81 15.74 11.81
C LEU A 98 26.43 14.26 11.90
N THR A 99 25.65 13.78 10.95
CA THR A 99 25.29 12.38 10.82
C THR A 99 25.42 11.92 9.37
N LEU A 100 26.18 10.85 9.13
CA LEU A 100 26.25 10.21 7.82
C LEU A 100 24.87 9.63 7.45
N GLY A 101 24.39 9.91 6.24
CA GLY A 101 23.03 9.56 5.82
C GLY A 101 21.97 10.44 6.48
N ASP A 102 21.02 9.85 7.16
CA ASP A 102 19.90 10.50 7.85
C ASP A 102 20.03 10.39 9.39
N PRO A 103 19.77 11.45 10.17
CA PRO A 103 19.92 11.47 11.62
C PRO A 103 19.00 10.50 12.37
N MET A 104 17.80 10.23 11.83
CA MET A 104 16.81 9.36 12.48
C MET A 104 16.86 7.92 11.98
N PHE A 105 17.90 7.55 11.17
CA PHE A 105 18.00 6.23 10.59
C PHE A 105 19.29 5.49 11.00
N TYR A 106 19.22 4.57 11.96
CA TYR A 106 20.33 3.78 12.52
C TYR A 106 21.57 4.58 12.93
N SER A 107 21.37 5.79 13.44
CA SER A 107 22.42 6.76 13.72
C SER A 107 22.75 6.90 15.22
N THR A 108 23.96 7.38 15.51
CA THR A 108 24.38 7.77 16.84
C THR A 108 23.62 9.01 17.35
N TYR A 109 23.14 9.85 16.42
CA TYR A 109 22.38 11.06 16.75
C TYR A 109 21.14 10.77 17.58
N ILE A 110 20.42 9.67 17.34
CA ILE A 110 19.20 9.31 18.09
C ILE A 110 19.47 9.32 19.60
N TYR A 111 20.58 8.74 20.03
CA TYR A 111 20.94 8.70 21.44
C TYR A 111 21.34 10.08 21.98
N VAL A 112 22.03 10.92 21.18
CA VAL A 112 22.36 12.30 21.56
C VAL A 112 21.10 13.13 21.68
N PHE A 113 20.16 12.96 20.75
CA PHE A 113 18.85 13.61 20.77
C PHE A 113 18.08 13.28 22.07
N GLU A 114 18.00 12.00 22.44
CA GLU A 114 17.35 11.55 23.68
C GLU A 114 18.03 12.15 24.92
N LEU A 115 19.36 12.19 24.96
CA LEU A 115 20.14 12.74 26.08
C LEU A 115 19.94 14.25 26.26
N LEU A 116 19.66 14.99 25.18
CA LEU A 116 19.47 16.43 25.22
C LEU A 116 17.99 16.84 25.37
N GLN A 117 17.05 15.90 25.30
CA GLN A 117 15.66 16.20 25.59
C GLN A 117 15.51 16.82 26.99
N GLY A 118 14.78 17.93 27.08
CA GLY A 118 14.59 18.65 28.35
C GLY A 118 15.78 19.50 28.82
N CYS A 119 16.83 19.68 28.00
CA CYS A 119 17.99 20.52 28.33
C CYS A 119 17.71 22.03 28.37
N GLY A 120 16.50 22.47 28.05
CA GLY A 120 16.13 23.90 28.04
C GLY A 120 16.49 24.67 26.78
N HIS A 121 17.08 24.01 25.78
CA HIS A 121 17.45 24.60 24.49
C HIS A 121 16.60 24.04 23.35
N PRO A 122 16.34 24.82 22.28
CA PRO A 122 15.68 24.31 21.09
C PRO A 122 16.50 23.22 20.41
N ILE A 123 15.85 22.09 20.06
CA ILE A 123 16.46 21.00 19.32
C ILE A 123 15.74 20.89 17.97
N GLU A 124 16.50 20.88 16.88
CA GLU A 124 16.01 20.67 15.54
C GLU A 124 16.71 19.47 14.88
N THR A 125 15.97 18.71 14.07
CA THR A 125 16.55 17.66 13.24
C THR A 125 16.28 17.96 11.77
N VAL A 126 17.35 17.94 10.96
CA VAL A 126 17.28 18.15 9.52
C VAL A 126 17.58 16.84 8.82
N PRO A 127 16.64 16.29 8.02
CA PRO A 127 16.82 15.00 7.37
C PRO A 127 17.97 15.06 6.33
N GLY A 128 18.51 13.86 6.03
CA GLY A 128 19.51 13.66 5.01
C GLY A 128 19.15 12.51 4.08
N VAL A 129 19.83 12.41 2.93
CA VAL A 129 19.65 11.31 1.99
C VAL A 129 20.28 10.04 2.57
N THR A 130 19.51 8.95 2.69
CA THR A 130 20.02 7.66 3.15
C THR A 130 20.87 6.99 2.06
N ALA A 131 21.87 6.19 2.46
CA ALA A 131 22.76 5.52 1.50
C ALA A 131 21.99 4.65 0.49
N PHE A 132 20.98 3.91 0.94
CA PHE A 132 20.24 3.03 0.04
C PHE A 132 19.38 3.79 -0.97
N CYS A 133 18.84 4.98 -0.64
CA CYS A 133 18.15 5.83 -1.62
C CYS A 133 19.12 6.40 -2.66
N ALA A 134 20.30 6.83 -2.23
CA ALA A 134 21.32 7.32 -3.16
C ALA A 134 21.82 6.22 -4.09
N ILE A 135 22.13 5.03 -3.56
CA ILE A 135 22.53 3.85 -4.36
C ILE A 135 21.46 3.53 -5.40
N ALA A 136 20.20 3.44 -4.97
CA ALA A 136 19.08 3.11 -5.86
C ALA A 136 18.96 4.10 -7.02
N SER A 137 19.03 5.40 -6.72
CA SER A 137 18.94 6.47 -7.73
C SER A 137 20.15 6.46 -8.68
N HIS A 138 21.37 6.30 -8.13
CA HIS A 138 22.60 6.33 -8.93
C HIS A 138 22.71 5.15 -9.89
N HIS A 139 22.25 3.96 -9.47
CA HIS A 139 22.33 2.73 -10.28
C HIS A 139 21.01 2.40 -11.00
N GLY A 140 20.00 3.29 -10.97
CA GLY A 140 18.72 3.06 -11.66
C GLY A 140 17.97 1.81 -11.18
N MET A 141 18.16 1.41 -9.91
CA MET A 141 17.54 0.24 -9.31
C MET A 141 16.43 0.68 -8.33
N PRO A 142 15.15 0.56 -8.67
CA PRO A 142 14.07 0.86 -7.75
C PRO A 142 14.17 0.04 -6.46
N ILE A 143 14.07 0.70 -5.30
CA ILE A 143 14.15 0.03 -3.99
C ILE A 143 12.90 -0.81 -3.76
N VAL A 144 11.75 -0.26 -4.12
CA VAL A 144 10.42 -0.83 -3.92
C VAL A 144 9.48 -0.25 -4.97
N GLU A 145 8.53 -1.04 -5.41
CA GLU A 145 7.48 -0.62 -6.35
C GLU A 145 6.18 -1.38 -6.05
N GLY A 146 5.06 -0.80 -6.42
CA GLY A 146 3.74 -1.38 -6.19
C GLY A 146 3.48 -1.70 -4.71
N ASP A 147 3.13 -2.92 -4.45
CA ASP A 147 2.82 -3.50 -3.14
C ASP A 147 3.95 -4.36 -2.55
N ASP A 148 5.15 -4.30 -3.15
CA ASP A 148 6.34 -5.00 -2.62
C ASP A 148 6.57 -4.66 -1.14
N VAL A 149 6.77 -5.66 -0.32
CA VAL A 149 7.17 -5.49 1.09
C VAL A 149 8.66 -5.22 1.17
N LEU A 150 9.03 -3.97 1.48
CA LEU A 150 10.40 -3.57 1.73
C LEU A 150 10.78 -3.77 3.19
N SER A 151 11.85 -4.53 3.44
CA SER A 151 12.47 -4.58 4.75
C SER A 151 13.87 -3.98 4.73
N VAL A 152 14.11 -3.02 5.63
CA VAL A 152 15.44 -2.43 5.84
C VAL A 152 16.00 -2.93 7.15
N VAL A 153 17.06 -3.75 7.09
CA VAL A 153 17.60 -4.46 8.26
C VAL A 153 19.11 -4.31 8.39
N PRO A 154 19.62 -4.12 9.63
CA PRO A 154 21.04 -4.28 9.87
C PRO A 154 21.38 -5.77 9.95
N ALA A 155 22.44 -6.22 9.28
CA ALA A 155 22.87 -7.62 9.31
C ALA A 155 23.35 -8.10 10.70
N THR A 156 23.29 -7.21 11.70
CA THR A 156 23.60 -7.50 13.11
C THR A 156 22.41 -8.07 13.89
N ILE A 157 21.22 -8.14 13.30
CA ILE A 157 20.05 -8.77 13.96
C ILE A 157 20.29 -10.26 14.21
N SER A 158 19.47 -10.85 15.10
CA SER A 158 19.60 -12.28 15.37
C SER A 158 19.23 -13.12 14.14
N PRO A 159 19.84 -14.30 13.96
CA PRO A 159 19.53 -15.21 12.87
C PRO A 159 18.04 -15.53 12.74
N GLU A 160 17.34 -15.71 13.87
CA GLU A 160 15.91 -16.05 13.93
C GLU A 160 15.04 -14.89 13.43
N LYS A 161 15.41 -13.64 13.76
CA LYS A 161 14.72 -12.46 13.24
C LYS A 161 14.96 -12.28 11.75
N LEU A 162 16.21 -12.53 11.30
CA LEU A 162 16.55 -12.44 9.89
C LEU A 162 15.77 -13.47 9.06
N GLU A 163 15.63 -14.72 9.52
CA GLU A 163 14.83 -15.75 8.81
C GLU A 163 13.37 -15.31 8.66
N LYS A 164 12.76 -14.72 9.71
CA LYS A 164 11.38 -14.19 9.63
C LYS A 164 11.25 -13.05 8.59
N VAL A 165 12.21 -12.14 8.58
CA VAL A 165 12.23 -11.04 7.59
C VAL A 165 12.40 -11.61 6.18
N LEU A 166 13.35 -12.53 5.98
CA LEU A 166 13.57 -13.18 4.69
C LEU A 166 12.35 -13.97 4.20
N ALA A 167 11.48 -14.44 5.08
CA ALA A 167 10.28 -15.17 4.69
C ALA A 167 9.20 -14.27 4.08
N VAL A 168 9.06 -13.02 4.57
CA VAL A 168 7.92 -12.13 4.24
C VAL A 168 8.27 -10.96 3.33
N SER A 169 9.55 -10.68 3.09
CA SER A 169 9.98 -9.52 2.31
C SER A 169 10.11 -9.87 0.82
N ASP A 170 9.74 -8.94 -0.04
CA ASP A 170 9.96 -9.00 -1.49
C ASP A 170 11.24 -8.28 -1.86
N ARG A 171 11.54 -7.19 -1.16
CA ARG A 171 12.72 -6.35 -1.34
C ARG A 171 13.47 -6.21 -0.02
N LEU A 172 14.78 -6.16 -0.08
CA LEU A 172 15.64 -6.01 1.10
C LEU A 172 16.69 -4.92 0.89
N VAL A 173 16.87 -4.13 1.94
CA VAL A 173 18.05 -3.31 2.13
C VAL A 173 18.80 -3.85 3.35
N LEU A 174 20.03 -4.29 3.15
CA LEU A 174 20.86 -4.83 4.20
C LEU A 174 22.04 -3.91 4.48
N MET A 175 22.14 -3.47 5.70
CA MET A 175 23.18 -2.55 6.17
C MET A 175 24.06 -3.19 7.23
N LYS A 176 25.26 -2.63 7.47
CA LYS A 176 26.22 -3.11 8.50
C LYS A 176 26.60 -4.58 8.29
N ILE A 177 26.83 -4.99 7.04
CA ILE A 177 26.98 -6.38 6.60
C ILE A 177 28.35 -6.98 6.89
N SER A 178 29.39 -6.17 7.16
CA SER A 178 30.81 -6.61 7.19
C SER A 178 31.14 -7.71 8.19
N ARG A 179 30.42 -7.83 9.31
CA ARG A 179 30.75 -8.79 10.37
C ARG A 179 30.25 -10.21 10.13
N LYS A 180 29.19 -10.39 9.34
CA LYS A 180 28.49 -11.67 9.12
C LYS A 180 28.25 -11.94 7.64
N PHE A 181 29.12 -11.44 6.77
CA PHE A 181 28.90 -11.45 5.34
C PHE A 181 28.69 -12.85 4.76
N GLU A 182 29.53 -13.83 5.12
CA GLU A 182 29.42 -15.20 4.61
C GLU A 182 28.12 -15.89 5.05
N GLU A 183 27.73 -15.71 6.31
CA GLU A 183 26.45 -16.24 6.81
C GLU A 183 25.28 -15.58 6.10
N LEU A 184 25.33 -14.27 5.92
CA LEU A 184 24.32 -13.51 5.19
C LEU A 184 24.21 -13.97 3.74
N ARG A 185 25.31 -14.13 3.03
CA ARG A 185 25.36 -14.58 1.64
C ARG A 185 24.68 -15.94 1.47
N GLN A 186 24.95 -16.90 2.35
CA GLN A 186 24.31 -18.22 2.32
C GLN A 186 22.78 -18.12 2.53
N ARG A 187 22.33 -17.27 3.47
CA ARG A 187 20.90 -17.05 3.74
C ARG A 187 20.20 -16.38 2.56
N LEU A 188 20.80 -15.33 1.99
CA LEU A 188 20.25 -14.67 0.80
C LEU A 188 20.12 -15.63 -0.39
N LYS A 189 21.13 -16.48 -0.60
CA LYS A 189 21.06 -17.53 -1.64
C LYS A 189 19.93 -18.52 -1.36
N LYS A 190 19.80 -19.01 -0.13
CA LYS A 190 18.74 -19.95 0.28
C LYS A 190 17.34 -19.39 0.04
N HIS A 191 17.13 -18.09 0.29
CA HIS A 191 15.83 -17.43 0.19
C HIS A 191 15.58 -16.70 -1.14
N GLY A 192 16.47 -16.89 -2.15
CA GLY A 192 16.28 -16.34 -3.50
C GLY A 192 16.57 -14.85 -3.64
N PHE A 193 17.37 -14.28 -2.77
CA PHE A 193 17.76 -12.86 -2.82
C PHE A 193 19.15 -12.62 -3.43
N ALA A 194 19.90 -13.67 -3.76
CA ALA A 194 21.30 -13.51 -4.20
C ALA A 194 21.44 -13.09 -5.67
N ASP A 195 20.52 -13.53 -6.54
CA ASP A 195 20.64 -13.36 -8.00
C ASP A 195 20.40 -11.92 -8.48
N HIS A 196 19.76 -11.10 -7.65
CA HIS A 196 19.43 -9.70 -7.93
C HIS A 196 19.99 -8.75 -6.86
N ALA A 197 21.12 -9.14 -6.25
CA ALA A 197 21.72 -8.35 -5.18
C ALA A 197 22.81 -7.42 -5.76
N LEU A 198 22.58 -6.12 -5.59
CA LEU A 198 23.57 -5.08 -5.82
C LEU A 198 24.22 -4.72 -4.49
N MET A 199 25.53 -4.87 -4.37
CA MET A 199 26.28 -4.40 -3.22
C MET A 199 27.11 -3.17 -3.60
N VAL A 200 26.97 -2.10 -2.85
CA VAL A 200 27.74 -0.87 -3.02
C VAL A 200 28.44 -0.53 -1.72
N SER A 201 29.73 -0.29 -1.82
CA SER A 201 30.58 0.17 -0.72
C SER A 201 30.95 1.63 -0.92
N LYS A 202 30.94 2.43 0.16
CA LYS A 202 31.34 3.86 0.17
C LYS A 202 30.58 4.71 -0.87
N CYS A 203 29.26 4.51 -0.98
CA CYS A 203 28.40 5.23 -1.92
C CYS A 203 28.63 6.75 -1.90
N GLY A 204 28.82 7.35 -3.10
CA GLY A 204 29.04 8.79 -3.29
C GLY A 204 30.44 9.27 -2.87
N GLN A 205 31.37 8.39 -2.54
CA GLN A 205 32.76 8.73 -2.24
C GLN A 205 33.68 8.39 -3.43
N PRO A 206 34.85 9.01 -3.53
CA PRO A 206 35.79 8.70 -4.62
C PRO A 206 36.20 7.23 -4.72
N GLU A 207 36.13 6.50 -3.61
CA GLU A 207 36.45 5.08 -3.51
C GLU A 207 35.20 4.22 -3.51
N GLU A 208 34.13 4.65 -4.16
CA GLU A 208 32.93 3.83 -4.34
C GLU A 208 33.26 2.55 -5.11
N GLU A 209 32.82 1.42 -4.58
CA GLU A 209 32.95 0.09 -5.20
C GLU A 209 31.56 -0.52 -5.40
N VAL A 210 31.30 -1.00 -6.62
CA VAL A 210 30.02 -1.56 -7.03
C VAL A 210 30.21 -3.03 -7.41
N HIS A 211 29.42 -3.91 -6.83
CA HIS A 211 29.44 -5.34 -7.09
C HIS A 211 28.05 -5.81 -7.52
N GLU A 212 27.89 -6.04 -8.82
CA GLU A 212 26.68 -6.59 -9.41
C GLU A 212 26.59 -8.12 -9.25
N ASP A 213 27.74 -8.81 -9.26
CA ASP A 213 27.84 -10.23 -8.90
C ASP A 213 28.15 -10.39 -7.40
N PHE A 214 27.09 -10.28 -6.60
CA PHE A 214 27.18 -10.43 -5.16
C PHE A 214 27.80 -11.77 -4.70
N LEU A 215 27.61 -12.84 -5.47
CA LEU A 215 28.09 -14.17 -5.09
C LEU A 215 29.62 -14.32 -5.23
N SER A 216 30.27 -13.50 -6.05
CA SER A 216 31.73 -13.49 -6.26
C SER A 216 32.48 -12.63 -5.25
N VAL A 217 31.78 -11.78 -4.47
CA VAL A 217 32.39 -10.85 -3.52
C VAL A 217 33.10 -11.62 -2.39
N ARG A 218 34.36 -11.26 -2.10
CA ARG A 218 35.10 -11.82 -1.00
C ARG A 218 34.85 -11.04 0.28
N ALA A 219 34.86 -11.72 1.43
CA ALA A 219 34.57 -11.11 2.72
C ALA A 219 35.51 -9.93 3.09
N GLU A 220 36.77 -9.96 2.56
CA GLU A 220 37.75 -8.90 2.77
C GLU A 220 37.41 -7.61 2.02
N GLU A 221 36.60 -7.67 0.97
CA GLU A 221 36.15 -6.52 0.16
C GLU A 221 34.98 -5.77 0.81
N VAL A 222 34.33 -6.40 1.79
CA VAL A 222 33.16 -5.83 2.46
C VAL A 222 33.55 -4.87 3.58
N THR A 223 33.26 -3.59 3.38
CA THR A 223 33.56 -2.55 4.37
C THR A 223 32.38 -2.28 5.31
N TYR A 224 32.61 -1.48 6.36
CA TYR A 224 31.52 -1.04 7.24
C TYR A 224 30.44 -0.21 6.48
N LEU A 225 30.84 0.47 5.41
CA LEU A 225 29.97 1.32 4.58
C LEU A 225 29.38 0.54 3.37
N SER A 226 29.35 -0.77 3.43
CA SER A 226 28.72 -1.58 2.38
C SER A 226 27.25 -1.79 2.68
N THR A 227 26.43 -1.61 1.64
CA THR A 227 24.97 -1.78 1.66
C THR A 227 24.58 -2.70 0.52
N ILE A 228 23.67 -3.63 0.76
CA ILE A 228 23.08 -4.49 -0.26
C ILE A 228 21.64 -4.06 -0.51
N LEU A 229 21.30 -3.84 -1.77
CA LEU A 229 19.94 -3.75 -2.27
C LEU A 229 19.64 -5.03 -3.03
N THR A 230 18.53 -5.68 -2.72
CA THR A 230 18.16 -6.90 -3.42
C THR A 230 16.65 -7.10 -3.46
N ARG A 231 16.22 -7.88 -4.44
CA ARG A 231 14.85 -8.36 -4.56
C ARG A 231 14.83 -9.88 -4.55
N ARG A 232 13.72 -10.43 -4.11
CA ARG A 232 13.49 -11.87 -4.16
C ARG A 232 13.43 -12.32 -5.62
N ASN A 233 14.17 -13.38 -5.93
CA ASN A 233 13.96 -14.07 -7.19
C ASN A 233 12.67 -14.89 -7.08
N GLN A 234 11.64 -14.49 -7.78
CA GLN A 234 10.31 -15.14 -7.74
C GLN A 234 10.37 -16.63 -8.12
N SER A 235 11.45 -17.07 -8.80
CA SER A 235 11.64 -18.49 -9.17
C SER A 235 12.02 -19.42 -7.99
N VAL A 236 12.44 -18.89 -6.81
CA VAL A 236 12.91 -19.71 -5.67
C VAL A 236 11.82 -19.92 -4.61
N SER A 237 10.74 -19.14 -4.62
CA SER A 237 9.61 -19.27 -3.68
C SER A 237 8.77 -20.55 -3.87
N ALA A 238 8.95 -21.29 -4.95
CA ALA A 238 8.14 -22.46 -5.32
C ALA A 238 8.63 -23.81 -4.75
N THR A 239 9.70 -23.87 -3.94
CA THR A 239 10.29 -25.14 -3.48
C THR A 239 9.85 -25.63 -2.10
N ALA A 240 8.85 -25.03 -1.47
CA ALA A 240 8.32 -25.48 -0.17
C ALA A 240 7.00 -26.28 -0.28
N SER A 241 6.40 -26.40 -1.45
CA SER A 241 5.29 -27.35 -1.71
C SER A 241 5.47 -27.90 -3.13
N GLY A 242 5.60 -29.22 -3.23
CA GLY A 242 5.99 -30.01 -4.40
C GLY A 242 5.14 -29.79 -5.65
N ALA A 243 5.31 -28.68 -6.33
CA ALA A 243 4.85 -28.44 -7.69
C ALA A 243 6.06 -28.11 -8.57
N GLY A 244 6.19 -28.78 -9.69
CA GLY A 244 7.33 -28.66 -10.61
C GLY A 244 7.52 -27.24 -11.13
N VAL A 245 8.77 -26.83 -11.29
CA VAL A 245 9.19 -25.54 -11.82
C VAL A 245 8.69 -25.38 -13.26
N ILE A 246 7.65 -24.53 -13.45
CA ILE A 246 7.23 -24.09 -14.78
C ILE A 246 8.03 -22.82 -15.08
N LYS A 247 8.99 -22.90 -16.00
CA LYS A 247 9.69 -21.73 -16.56
C LYS A 247 8.70 -20.92 -17.39
N ASN A 248 8.48 -19.64 -17.03
CA ASN A 248 7.62 -18.69 -17.75
C ASN A 248 6.11 -19.04 -17.70
N ALA A 249 5.55 -19.24 -16.50
CA ALA A 249 4.10 -19.37 -16.37
C ALA A 249 3.40 -18.07 -16.85
N LYS A 250 2.51 -18.18 -17.82
CA LYS A 250 1.62 -17.07 -18.19
C LYS A 250 0.57 -16.89 -17.12
N LYS A 251 0.43 -15.65 -16.63
CA LYS A 251 -0.47 -15.31 -15.53
C LYS A 251 -1.55 -14.33 -15.98
N ALA A 252 -2.79 -14.54 -15.57
CA ALA A 252 -3.88 -13.62 -15.85
C ALA A 252 -4.69 -13.30 -14.61
N ILE A 253 -5.14 -12.04 -14.50
CA ILE A 253 -6.25 -11.64 -13.66
C ILE A 253 -7.47 -11.49 -14.54
N LEU A 254 -8.50 -12.30 -14.33
CA LEU A 254 -9.78 -12.21 -15.00
C LEU A 254 -10.73 -11.37 -14.14
N ALA A 255 -10.91 -10.09 -14.49
CA ALA A 255 -11.88 -9.20 -13.86
C ALA A 255 -13.28 -9.52 -14.42
N VAL A 256 -14.17 -10.02 -13.56
CA VAL A 256 -15.52 -10.45 -13.96
C VAL A 256 -16.55 -9.48 -13.38
N SER A 257 -17.18 -8.72 -14.26
CA SER A 257 -18.21 -7.72 -13.92
C SER A 257 -19.58 -8.14 -14.47
N PHE A 258 -20.67 -7.62 -13.91
CA PHE A 258 -21.97 -7.67 -14.59
C PHE A 258 -21.89 -6.99 -15.96
N GLY A 259 -21.17 -5.87 -16.02
CA GLY A 259 -20.95 -5.08 -17.23
C GLY A 259 -21.92 -3.93 -17.38
N THR A 260 -21.62 -3.05 -18.33
CA THR A 260 -22.50 -1.96 -18.78
C THR A 260 -22.26 -1.66 -20.25
N SER A 261 -23.35 -1.37 -20.99
CA SER A 261 -23.29 -0.88 -22.37
C SER A 261 -23.07 0.64 -22.45
N VAL A 262 -23.24 1.38 -21.35
CA VAL A 262 -23.00 2.82 -21.30
C VAL A 262 -21.51 3.10 -21.28
N VAL A 263 -20.96 3.57 -22.40
CA VAL A 263 -19.50 3.75 -22.61
C VAL A 263 -18.86 4.65 -21.54
N ALA A 264 -19.46 5.81 -21.26
CA ALA A 264 -18.90 6.76 -20.29
C ALA A 264 -18.76 6.13 -18.89
N THR A 265 -19.79 5.41 -18.44
CA THR A 265 -19.81 4.72 -17.16
C THR A 265 -18.83 3.55 -17.12
N ARG A 266 -18.70 2.80 -18.24
CA ARG A 266 -17.72 1.72 -18.36
C ARG A 266 -16.29 2.24 -18.19
N VAL A 267 -15.95 3.34 -18.88
CA VAL A 267 -14.63 3.97 -18.82
C VAL A 267 -14.31 4.49 -17.41
N ALA A 268 -15.27 5.14 -16.77
CA ALA A 268 -15.07 5.76 -15.46
C ALA A 268 -14.98 4.73 -14.31
N ASN A 269 -15.47 3.52 -14.49
CA ASN A 269 -15.55 2.51 -13.44
C ASN A 269 -14.74 1.24 -13.76
N ILE A 270 -15.15 0.49 -14.80
CA ILE A 270 -14.58 -0.82 -15.11
C ILE A 270 -13.17 -0.67 -15.70
N ASP A 271 -13.02 0.17 -16.75
CA ASP A 271 -11.72 0.37 -17.39
C ASP A 271 -10.68 0.96 -16.43
N LEU A 272 -11.14 1.83 -15.51
CA LEU A 272 -10.28 2.42 -14.50
C LEU A 272 -9.81 1.37 -13.47
N LEU A 273 -10.71 0.52 -12.98
CA LEU A 273 -10.38 -0.58 -12.07
C LEU A 273 -9.40 -1.57 -12.72
N GLU A 274 -9.67 -1.99 -13.96
CA GLU A 274 -8.80 -2.91 -14.69
C GLU A 274 -7.40 -2.32 -14.94
N ARG A 275 -7.33 -1.01 -15.20
CA ARG A 275 -6.05 -0.30 -15.32
C ARG A 275 -5.28 -0.29 -14.00
N GLU A 276 -5.95 -0.04 -12.87
CA GLU A 276 -5.32 -0.09 -11.55
C GLU A 276 -4.86 -1.52 -11.20
N LEU A 277 -5.65 -2.54 -11.54
CA LEU A 277 -5.24 -3.94 -11.43
C LEU A 277 -3.98 -4.23 -12.26
N GLN A 278 -3.93 -3.77 -13.52
CA GLN A 278 -2.76 -3.97 -14.38
C GLN A 278 -1.51 -3.25 -13.85
N ILE A 279 -1.68 -2.07 -13.23
CA ILE A 279 -0.58 -1.34 -12.61
C ILE A 279 -0.10 -2.06 -11.34
N ALA A 280 -1.02 -2.53 -10.50
CA ALA A 280 -0.71 -3.21 -9.25
C ALA A 280 -0.10 -4.61 -9.46
N TYR A 281 -0.48 -5.28 -10.56
CA TYR A 281 -0.04 -6.64 -10.89
C TYR A 281 0.60 -6.71 -12.29
N PRO A 282 1.78 -6.11 -12.50
CA PRO A 282 2.40 -5.99 -13.83
C PRO A 282 2.79 -7.34 -14.45
N ASP A 283 2.98 -8.39 -13.64
CA ASP A 283 3.31 -9.75 -14.10
C ASP A 283 2.08 -10.54 -14.57
N TYR A 284 0.86 -10.01 -14.34
CA TYR A 284 -0.39 -10.59 -14.78
C TYR A 284 -0.94 -9.82 -15.99
N GLU A 285 -1.55 -10.54 -16.92
CA GLU A 285 -2.35 -9.93 -17.97
C GLU A 285 -3.77 -9.76 -17.47
N VAL A 286 -4.26 -8.51 -17.37
CA VAL A 286 -5.64 -8.26 -16.94
C VAL A 286 -6.58 -8.47 -18.11
N ARG A 287 -7.54 -9.36 -17.92
CA ARG A 287 -8.58 -9.73 -18.90
C ARG A 287 -9.95 -9.43 -18.34
N ARG A 288 -10.87 -9.12 -19.24
CA ARG A 288 -12.26 -8.75 -18.94
C ARG A 288 -13.21 -9.87 -19.29
N ALA A 289 -14.22 -10.07 -18.43
CA ALA A 289 -15.42 -10.81 -18.76
C ALA A 289 -16.67 -10.13 -18.20
N PHE A 290 -17.81 -10.25 -18.89
CA PHE A 290 -19.10 -9.77 -18.40
C PHE A 290 -20.07 -10.93 -18.22
N THR A 291 -20.79 -10.95 -17.09
CA THR A 291 -21.78 -11.98 -16.81
C THR A 291 -23.10 -11.72 -17.56
N SER A 292 -23.51 -10.45 -17.70
CA SER A 292 -24.77 -10.11 -18.37
C SER A 292 -24.75 -10.40 -19.87
N LYS A 293 -25.56 -11.37 -20.30
CA LYS A 293 -25.74 -11.70 -21.72
C LYS A 293 -26.33 -10.53 -22.52
N THR A 294 -27.26 -9.80 -21.93
CA THR A 294 -27.93 -8.65 -22.56
C THR A 294 -26.94 -7.52 -22.81
N VAL A 295 -26.10 -7.19 -21.80
CA VAL A 295 -25.08 -6.15 -21.94
C VAL A 295 -24.07 -6.53 -23.03
N ARG A 296 -23.58 -7.77 -23.03
CA ARG A 296 -22.63 -8.26 -24.04
C ARG A 296 -23.21 -8.19 -25.46
N ALA A 297 -24.50 -8.58 -25.64
CA ALA A 297 -25.17 -8.51 -26.91
C ALA A 297 -25.33 -7.06 -27.41
N ARG A 298 -25.66 -6.12 -26.50
CA ARG A 298 -25.83 -4.70 -26.84
C ARG A 298 -24.48 -4.09 -27.26
N ILE A 299 -23.39 -4.34 -26.54
CA ILE A 299 -22.05 -3.88 -26.89
C ILE A 299 -21.62 -4.43 -28.26
N ALA A 300 -21.88 -5.71 -28.53
CA ALA A 300 -21.56 -6.31 -29.81
C ALA A 300 -22.37 -5.66 -30.96
N ALA A 301 -23.64 -5.32 -30.74
CA ALA A 301 -24.50 -4.67 -31.74
C ALA A 301 -24.14 -3.20 -31.98
N GLU A 302 -23.85 -2.44 -30.94
CA GLU A 302 -23.65 -0.99 -31.00
C GLU A 302 -22.20 -0.59 -31.28
N GLU A 303 -21.21 -1.33 -30.69
CA GLU A 303 -19.80 -1.00 -30.80
C GLU A 303 -19.01 -1.97 -31.68
N GLY A 304 -19.58 -3.10 -32.06
CA GLY A 304 -18.87 -4.15 -32.82
C GLY A 304 -17.83 -4.90 -32.01
N ILE A 305 -17.82 -4.73 -30.66
CA ILE A 305 -16.85 -5.32 -29.75
C ILE A 305 -17.45 -6.58 -29.13
N LYS A 306 -16.74 -7.73 -29.25
CA LYS A 306 -17.12 -8.95 -28.56
C LYS A 306 -16.48 -8.93 -27.15
N VAL A 307 -17.32 -8.90 -26.11
CA VAL A 307 -16.90 -9.13 -24.72
C VAL A 307 -17.24 -10.57 -24.33
N ASP A 308 -16.28 -11.30 -23.77
CA ASP A 308 -16.47 -12.69 -23.38
C ASP A 308 -17.32 -12.83 -22.11
N SER A 309 -18.04 -13.95 -21.97
CA SER A 309 -18.52 -14.42 -20.66
C SER A 309 -17.36 -14.96 -19.82
N ALA A 310 -17.59 -15.23 -18.53
CA ALA A 310 -16.58 -15.85 -17.69
C ALA A 310 -16.10 -17.19 -18.26
N GLN A 311 -17.03 -18.04 -18.73
CA GLN A 311 -16.74 -19.31 -19.40
C GLN A 311 -15.86 -19.11 -20.64
N GLU A 312 -16.28 -18.24 -21.59
CA GLU A 312 -15.55 -17.97 -22.84
C GLU A 312 -14.15 -17.41 -22.55
N ALA A 313 -14.02 -16.54 -21.52
CA ALA A 313 -12.74 -15.98 -21.13
C ALA A 313 -11.78 -17.03 -20.54
N LEU A 314 -12.28 -17.92 -19.69
CA LEU A 314 -11.48 -19.02 -19.13
C LEU A 314 -11.05 -20.02 -20.23
N GLU A 315 -11.95 -20.39 -21.15
CA GLU A 315 -11.61 -21.20 -22.33
C GLU A 315 -10.51 -20.57 -23.17
N ARG A 316 -10.59 -19.26 -23.40
CA ARG A 316 -9.58 -18.52 -24.17
C ARG A 316 -8.24 -18.46 -23.44
N LEU A 317 -8.23 -18.21 -22.13
CA LEU A 317 -7.01 -18.23 -21.31
C LEU A 317 -6.34 -19.62 -21.34
N GLN A 318 -7.12 -20.69 -21.26
CA GLN A 318 -6.62 -22.07 -21.40
C GLN A 318 -6.00 -22.29 -22.79
N GLN A 319 -6.70 -21.90 -23.87
CA GLN A 319 -6.21 -22.06 -25.24
C GLN A 319 -4.94 -21.24 -25.52
N GLU A 320 -4.81 -20.05 -24.91
CA GLU A 320 -3.64 -19.18 -25.01
C GLU A 320 -2.47 -19.66 -24.12
N GLY A 321 -2.68 -20.73 -23.33
CA GLY A 321 -1.64 -21.36 -22.51
C GLY A 321 -1.28 -20.58 -21.26
N PHE A 322 -2.27 -19.97 -20.60
CA PHE A 322 -2.09 -19.41 -19.26
C PHE A 322 -2.03 -20.54 -18.24
N ASP A 323 -1.11 -20.44 -17.28
CA ASP A 323 -0.88 -21.46 -16.26
C ASP A 323 -1.50 -21.06 -14.91
N GLU A 324 -1.48 -19.76 -14.59
CA GLU A 324 -2.04 -19.19 -13.38
C GLU A 324 -3.15 -18.19 -13.73
N VAL A 325 -4.35 -18.45 -13.22
CA VAL A 325 -5.50 -17.55 -13.41
C VAL A 325 -6.09 -17.20 -12.05
N LEU A 326 -6.15 -15.89 -11.78
CA LEU A 326 -6.84 -15.33 -10.64
C LEU A 326 -8.12 -14.66 -11.14
N VAL A 327 -9.26 -15.13 -10.69
CA VAL A 327 -10.57 -14.58 -11.05
C VAL A 327 -11.01 -13.61 -9.96
N GLN A 328 -11.20 -12.33 -10.32
CA GLN A 328 -11.71 -11.31 -9.41
C GLN A 328 -13.13 -10.91 -9.82
N PRO A 329 -14.15 -11.33 -9.05
CA PRO A 329 -15.50 -10.82 -9.25
C PRO A 329 -15.57 -9.36 -8.78
N THR A 330 -16.20 -8.52 -9.59
CA THR A 330 -16.45 -7.13 -9.21
C THR A 330 -17.89 -6.91 -8.74
N HIS A 331 -18.57 -7.98 -8.42
CA HIS A 331 -19.91 -7.99 -7.84
C HIS A 331 -19.92 -7.35 -6.45
N ILE A 332 -21.04 -6.79 -6.06
CA ILE A 332 -21.21 -6.20 -4.72
C ILE A 332 -21.49 -7.31 -3.70
N ILE A 333 -22.38 -8.25 -4.04
CA ILE A 333 -22.80 -9.37 -3.20
C ILE A 333 -22.54 -10.70 -3.92
N PRO A 334 -22.43 -11.84 -3.20
CA PRO A 334 -22.30 -13.17 -3.78
C PRO A 334 -23.67 -13.74 -4.23
N GLY A 335 -24.40 -13.00 -5.09
CA GLY A 335 -25.70 -13.39 -5.63
C GLY A 335 -25.62 -14.37 -6.79
N GLU A 336 -26.72 -14.49 -7.58
CA GLU A 336 -26.83 -15.46 -8.69
C GLU A 336 -25.70 -15.35 -9.72
N GLU A 337 -25.25 -14.13 -10.04
CA GLU A 337 -24.18 -13.93 -11.03
C GLU A 337 -22.82 -14.45 -10.52
N TYR A 338 -22.59 -14.36 -9.21
CA TYR A 338 -21.40 -14.95 -8.57
C TYR A 338 -21.50 -16.48 -8.53
N ASP A 339 -22.70 -17.05 -8.32
CA ASP A 339 -22.89 -18.50 -8.36
C ASP A 339 -22.62 -19.05 -9.75
N ARG A 340 -23.13 -18.39 -10.81
CA ARG A 340 -22.82 -18.76 -12.21
C ARG A 340 -21.33 -18.68 -12.51
N LEU A 341 -20.61 -17.70 -11.93
CA LEU A 341 -19.17 -17.60 -12.06
C LEU A 341 -18.47 -18.79 -11.41
N THR A 342 -18.84 -19.14 -10.17
CA THR A 342 -18.23 -20.27 -9.44
C THR A 342 -18.56 -21.60 -10.10
N GLU A 343 -19.75 -21.78 -10.68
CA GLU A 343 -20.10 -22.94 -11.48
C GLU A 343 -19.22 -23.06 -12.73
N ALA A 344 -19.01 -21.96 -13.47
CA ALA A 344 -18.11 -21.97 -14.62
C ALA A 344 -16.67 -22.32 -14.21
N MET A 345 -16.16 -21.79 -13.11
CA MET A 345 -14.82 -22.10 -12.61
C MET A 345 -14.65 -23.54 -12.19
N MET A 346 -15.71 -24.18 -11.68
CA MET A 346 -15.67 -25.58 -11.21
C MET A 346 -15.26 -26.54 -12.33
N GLU A 347 -15.71 -26.33 -13.55
CA GLU A 347 -15.36 -27.14 -14.72
C GLU A 347 -13.86 -27.10 -15.01
N PHE A 348 -13.26 -25.90 -14.99
CA PHE A 348 -11.81 -25.72 -15.20
C PHE A 348 -10.98 -26.26 -14.04
N HIS A 349 -11.48 -26.14 -12.82
CA HIS A 349 -10.82 -26.72 -11.65
C HIS A 349 -10.79 -28.24 -11.73
N GLN A 350 -11.93 -28.89 -12.02
CA GLN A 350 -12.03 -30.34 -12.11
C GLN A 350 -11.20 -30.94 -13.25
N SER A 351 -11.09 -30.22 -14.36
CA SER A 351 -10.27 -30.66 -15.51
C SER A 351 -8.77 -30.42 -15.30
N GLY A 352 -8.36 -29.67 -14.26
CA GLY A 352 -6.97 -29.29 -14.08
C GLY A 352 -6.46 -28.37 -15.19
N ALA A 353 -7.34 -27.53 -15.74
CA ALA A 353 -7.06 -26.66 -16.88
C ALA A 353 -5.92 -25.66 -16.65
N PHE A 354 -5.74 -25.25 -15.40
CA PHE A 354 -4.70 -24.32 -14.96
C PHE A 354 -3.87 -24.95 -13.84
N ALA A 355 -2.57 -24.63 -13.79
CA ALA A 355 -1.70 -25.05 -12.69
C ALA A 355 -2.09 -24.36 -11.37
N SER A 356 -2.65 -23.13 -11.46
CA SER A 356 -3.20 -22.40 -10.33
C SER A 356 -4.48 -21.68 -10.78
N LEU A 357 -5.59 -21.95 -10.11
CA LEU A 357 -6.86 -21.24 -10.28
C LEU A 357 -7.28 -20.70 -8.91
N LYS A 358 -7.33 -19.35 -8.80
CA LYS A 358 -7.68 -18.64 -7.57
C LYS A 358 -8.95 -17.83 -7.76
N LEU A 359 -9.65 -17.57 -6.67
CA LEU A 359 -10.86 -16.75 -6.65
C LEU A 359 -10.74 -15.68 -5.56
N GLY A 360 -10.93 -14.41 -5.98
CA GLY A 360 -11.20 -13.31 -5.09
C GLY A 360 -12.67 -13.29 -4.64
N ARG A 361 -13.03 -12.36 -3.77
CA ARG A 361 -14.40 -12.26 -3.25
C ARG A 361 -15.10 -10.96 -3.66
N PRO A 362 -16.46 -10.93 -3.65
CA PRO A 362 -17.25 -9.71 -3.81
C PRO A 362 -16.96 -8.67 -2.71
N ILE A 363 -17.46 -7.45 -2.89
CA ILE A 363 -17.30 -6.35 -1.89
C ILE A 363 -17.85 -6.75 -0.53
N LEU A 364 -19.05 -7.32 -0.48
CA LEU A 364 -19.72 -7.74 0.75
C LEU A 364 -19.73 -9.26 0.82
N CYS A 365 -18.84 -9.86 1.60
CA CYS A 365 -18.67 -11.31 1.67
C CYS A 365 -18.39 -11.83 3.09
N GLN A 366 -17.43 -11.25 3.81
CA GLN A 366 -17.00 -11.69 5.14
C GLN A 366 -17.54 -10.76 6.23
N GLU A 367 -18.21 -11.34 7.24
CA GLU A 367 -18.89 -10.57 8.32
C GLU A 367 -17.96 -10.17 9.48
N GLY A 368 -16.81 -10.81 9.61
CA GLY A 368 -15.83 -10.48 10.66
C GLY A 368 -16.33 -10.73 12.10
N ASN A 369 -17.02 -11.83 12.34
CA ASN A 369 -17.66 -12.16 13.62
C ASN A 369 -16.71 -12.44 14.79
N LEU A 370 -15.39 -12.58 14.54
CA LEU A 370 -14.39 -12.85 15.56
C LEU A 370 -13.30 -11.78 15.58
N PRO A 371 -12.69 -11.48 16.75
CA PRO A 371 -11.60 -10.53 16.83
C PRO A 371 -10.44 -10.88 15.89
N GLY A 372 -10.08 -9.95 15.01
CA GLY A 372 -9.00 -10.11 14.02
C GLY A 372 -9.42 -10.72 12.69
N GLN A 373 -10.69 -11.05 12.49
CA GLN A 373 -11.24 -11.35 11.18
C GLN A 373 -11.53 -10.08 10.38
N VAL A 374 -11.47 -10.19 9.06
CA VAL A 374 -11.83 -9.11 8.15
C VAL A 374 -13.35 -8.95 8.15
N ASP A 375 -13.83 -7.72 8.30
CA ASP A 375 -15.24 -7.35 8.13
C ASP A 375 -15.37 -6.50 6.87
N ASP A 376 -15.78 -7.12 5.77
CA ASP A 376 -15.93 -6.46 4.47
C ASP A 376 -17.01 -5.38 4.52
N PHE A 377 -18.03 -5.54 5.37
CA PHE A 377 -19.11 -4.56 5.54
C PHE A 377 -18.60 -3.28 6.20
N MET A 378 -17.78 -3.39 7.26
CA MET A 378 -17.17 -2.23 7.89
C MET A 378 -16.22 -1.51 6.94
N ILE A 379 -15.43 -2.26 6.16
CA ILE A 379 -14.52 -1.68 5.14
C ILE A 379 -15.33 -0.91 4.07
N ALA A 380 -16.47 -1.47 3.63
CA ALA A 380 -17.37 -0.78 2.69
C ALA A 380 -17.98 0.49 3.30
N VAL A 381 -18.37 0.47 4.59
CA VAL A 381 -18.87 1.65 5.32
C VAL A 381 -17.78 2.74 5.41
N GLU A 382 -16.55 2.38 5.74
CA GLU A 382 -15.42 3.33 5.77
C GLU A 382 -15.15 3.96 4.39
N ALA A 383 -15.22 3.15 3.32
CA ALA A 383 -15.08 3.65 1.95
C ALA A 383 -16.21 4.61 1.56
N LEU A 384 -17.46 4.35 2.00
CA LEU A 384 -18.60 5.23 1.79
C LEU A 384 -18.47 6.57 2.51
N GLN A 385 -17.91 6.61 3.72
CA GLN A 385 -17.78 7.84 4.50
C GLN A 385 -17.09 8.96 3.70
N THR A 386 -16.16 8.63 2.82
CA THR A 386 -15.48 9.60 1.98
C THR A 386 -16.42 10.30 0.97
N GLN A 387 -17.47 9.61 0.51
CA GLN A 387 -18.50 10.17 -0.37
C GLN A 387 -19.60 10.90 0.42
N LEU A 388 -19.98 10.35 1.57
CA LEU A 388 -21.08 10.87 2.40
C LEU A 388 -20.75 12.23 3.04
N GLN A 389 -19.48 12.50 3.36
CA GLN A 389 -19.04 13.80 3.91
C GLN A 389 -19.37 14.98 2.98
N VAL A 390 -19.45 14.76 1.68
CA VAL A 390 -19.80 15.79 0.70
C VAL A 390 -21.32 16.02 0.63
N CYS A 391 -22.11 15.03 1.06
CA CYS A 391 -23.59 15.05 0.94
C CYS A 391 -24.30 15.53 2.20
N ALA A 392 -23.66 15.49 3.37
CA ALA A 392 -24.27 15.70 4.68
C ALA A 392 -24.07 17.14 5.24
N GLU A 393 -24.36 18.16 4.43
CA GLU A 393 -24.24 19.58 4.87
C GLU A 393 -25.37 20.03 5.82
N ASP A 394 -26.48 19.27 5.96
CA ASP A 394 -27.67 19.62 6.72
C ASP A 394 -28.14 18.44 7.58
N GLU A 395 -28.52 18.71 8.84
CA GLU A 395 -29.02 17.71 9.79
C GLU A 395 -30.28 16.97 9.32
N ARG A 396 -31.04 17.52 8.34
CA ARG A 396 -32.23 16.90 7.75
C ARG A 396 -31.98 16.27 6.37
N THR A 397 -30.73 16.13 5.98
CA THR A 397 -30.37 15.40 4.76
C THR A 397 -30.24 13.91 5.08
N ARG A 398 -30.85 13.08 4.23
CA ARG A 398 -30.77 11.62 4.29
C ARG A 398 -30.27 11.07 2.96
N VAL A 399 -29.55 9.98 2.99
CA VAL A 399 -29.02 9.32 1.80
C VAL A 399 -29.72 7.98 1.60
N ILE A 400 -30.17 7.71 0.38
CA ILE A 400 -30.62 6.38 -0.02
C ILE A 400 -29.60 5.79 -0.98
N LEU A 401 -29.06 4.64 -0.61
CA LEU A 401 -28.21 3.84 -1.47
C LEU A 401 -29.07 2.87 -2.26
N MET A 402 -28.98 2.93 -3.59
CA MET A 402 -29.65 1.98 -4.48
C MET A 402 -28.72 0.80 -4.78
N GLY A 403 -28.96 -0.35 -4.17
CA GLY A 403 -28.36 -1.62 -4.55
C GLY A 403 -29.18 -2.32 -5.66
N HIS A 404 -28.56 -3.26 -6.36
CA HIS A 404 -29.30 -4.06 -7.37
C HIS A 404 -30.24 -5.06 -6.71
N GLY A 405 -29.75 -5.75 -5.68
CA GLY A 405 -30.43 -6.93 -5.13
C GLY A 405 -30.15 -8.19 -5.96
N SER A 406 -30.75 -9.30 -5.60
CA SER A 406 -30.58 -10.59 -6.30
C SER A 406 -31.88 -11.44 -6.30
N GLY A 407 -33.02 -10.78 -6.46
CA GLY A 407 -34.31 -11.43 -6.74
C GLY A 407 -34.77 -12.47 -5.70
N GLY A 408 -34.45 -12.27 -4.42
CA GLY A 408 -34.77 -13.20 -3.32
C GLY A 408 -33.72 -14.29 -3.09
N HIS A 409 -32.53 -14.14 -3.68
CA HIS A 409 -31.38 -14.96 -3.37
C HIS A 409 -30.93 -14.75 -1.90
N VAL A 410 -30.40 -15.79 -1.27
CA VAL A 410 -29.94 -15.72 0.15
C VAL A 410 -28.90 -14.59 0.39
N ALA A 411 -28.13 -14.23 -0.62
CA ALA A 411 -27.15 -13.14 -0.55
C ALA A 411 -27.78 -11.73 -0.41
N ASP A 412 -29.10 -11.56 -0.58
CA ASP A 412 -29.78 -10.29 -0.30
C ASP A 412 -29.60 -9.87 1.16
N ARG A 413 -29.36 -10.84 2.07
CA ARG A 413 -28.97 -10.59 3.47
C ARG A 413 -27.72 -9.69 3.60
N CYS A 414 -26.84 -9.64 2.60
CA CYS A 414 -25.67 -8.74 2.64
C CYS A 414 -26.09 -7.27 2.75
N TYR A 415 -27.23 -6.89 2.19
CA TYR A 415 -27.73 -5.52 2.33
C TYR A 415 -28.28 -5.24 3.74
N ASP A 416 -28.80 -6.25 4.43
CA ASP A 416 -29.21 -6.12 5.84
C ASP A 416 -28.00 -5.91 6.74
N LEU A 417 -26.95 -6.73 6.55
CA LEU A 417 -25.69 -6.59 7.29
C LEU A 417 -25.01 -5.25 7.02
N LEU A 418 -25.02 -4.78 5.78
CA LEU A 418 -24.51 -3.45 5.45
C LEU A 418 -25.31 -2.37 6.19
N GLN A 419 -26.62 -2.47 6.20
CA GLN A 419 -27.50 -1.52 6.92
C GLN A 419 -27.20 -1.49 8.42
N GLU A 420 -27.04 -2.66 9.05
CA GLU A 420 -26.67 -2.76 10.47
C GLU A 420 -25.34 -2.03 10.76
N ARG A 421 -24.34 -2.16 9.88
CA ARG A 421 -23.05 -1.46 10.04
C ARG A 421 -23.17 0.05 9.81
N LEU A 422 -24.00 0.49 8.85
CA LEU A 422 -24.29 1.91 8.61
C LEU A 422 -24.97 2.55 9.82
N GLU A 423 -25.95 1.87 10.42
CA GLU A 423 -26.66 2.30 11.62
C GLU A 423 -25.73 2.35 12.84
N ALA A 424 -24.91 1.31 13.04
CA ALA A 424 -23.92 1.27 14.10
C ALA A 424 -22.87 2.39 13.99
N ALA A 425 -22.56 2.82 12.77
CA ALA A 425 -21.68 3.96 12.49
C ALA A 425 -22.40 5.33 12.65
N GLY A 426 -23.71 5.34 12.94
CA GLY A 426 -24.50 6.56 13.10
C GLY A 426 -24.67 7.38 11.81
N LEU A 427 -24.60 6.72 10.65
CA LEU A 427 -24.70 7.38 9.36
C LEU A 427 -26.16 7.56 8.94
N PRO A 428 -26.56 8.74 8.39
CA PRO A 428 -27.92 9.03 7.96
C PRO A 428 -28.23 8.39 6.58
N VAL A 429 -28.07 7.08 6.49
CA VAL A 429 -28.10 6.32 5.23
C VAL A 429 -29.06 5.14 5.34
N PHE A 430 -29.86 4.92 4.30
CA PHE A 430 -30.68 3.73 4.12
C PHE A 430 -30.31 3.02 2.82
N THR A 431 -30.20 1.70 2.85
CA THR A 431 -29.94 0.88 1.68
C THR A 431 -31.23 0.26 1.18
N ALA A 432 -31.64 0.57 -0.03
CA ALA A 432 -32.76 -0.08 -0.72
C ALA A 432 -32.27 -0.76 -2.00
N THR A 433 -33.02 -1.73 -2.52
CA THR A 433 -32.65 -2.54 -3.67
C THR A 433 -33.72 -2.50 -4.76
N VAL A 434 -33.30 -2.62 -6.03
CA VAL A 434 -34.21 -2.69 -7.17
C VAL A 434 -34.96 -4.03 -7.20
N GLU A 435 -34.24 -5.14 -6.99
CA GLU A 435 -34.75 -6.52 -7.09
C GLU A 435 -34.45 -7.35 -5.82
N GLY A 436 -34.51 -6.73 -4.64
CA GLY A 436 -34.16 -7.43 -3.39
C GLY A 436 -35.23 -7.27 -2.30
N ALA A 437 -34.90 -7.77 -1.11
CA ALA A 437 -35.80 -7.77 0.04
C ALA A 437 -35.99 -6.38 0.65
N ARG A 438 -35.02 -5.46 0.51
CA ARG A 438 -35.08 -4.09 1.02
C ARG A 438 -35.69 -3.18 -0.03
N THR A 439 -36.94 -2.79 0.18
CA THR A 439 -37.70 -2.10 -0.86
C THR A 439 -37.53 -0.58 -0.81
N PHE A 440 -37.93 0.08 -1.89
CA PHE A 440 -37.97 1.53 -1.94
C PHE A 440 -39.04 2.11 -1.00
N GLU A 441 -40.17 1.42 -0.84
CA GLU A 441 -41.24 1.80 0.11
C GLU A 441 -40.73 1.84 1.54
N GLU A 442 -39.92 0.88 1.97
CA GLU A 442 -39.26 0.89 3.28
C GLU A 442 -38.33 2.10 3.47
N ALA A 443 -37.66 2.50 2.38
CA ALA A 443 -36.84 3.71 2.39
C ALA A 443 -37.68 4.97 2.56
N VAL A 444 -38.87 5.05 1.95
CA VAL A 444 -39.80 6.17 2.11
C VAL A 444 -40.31 6.23 3.54
N GLU A 445 -40.75 5.10 4.13
CA GLU A 445 -41.18 5.04 5.54
C GLU A 445 -40.03 5.45 6.50
N TRP A 446 -38.81 5.11 6.18
CA TRP A 446 -37.64 5.53 6.95
C TRP A 446 -37.43 7.04 6.87
N LEU A 447 -37.53 7.66 5.67
CA LEU A 447 -37.43 9.11 5.49
C LEU A 447 -38.46 9.89 6.31
N GLU A 448 -39.71 9.38 6.39
CA GLU A 448 -40.76 9.97 7.19
C GLU A 448 -40.43 9.93 8.69
N ARG A 449 -39.97 8.80 9.19
CA ARG A 449 -39.55 8.66 10.60
C ARG A 449 -38.40 9.59 10.97
N GLU A 450 -37.45 9.75 10.04
CA GLU A 450 -36.29 10.60 10.20
C GLU A 450 -36.57 12.09 9.96
N GLN A 451 -37.82 12.44 9.60
CA GLN A 451 -38.24 13.80 9.28
C GLN A 451 -37.32 14.48 8.25
N ALA A 452 -36.93 13.73 7.21
CA ALA A 452 -36.05 14.20 6.16
C ALA A 452 -36.69 15.37 5.38
N GLU A 453 -35.88 16.34 4.97
CA GLU A 453 -36.30 17.43 4.05
C GLU A 453 -35.58 17.33 2.72
N ARG A 454 -34.34 16.81 2.72
CA ARG A 454 -33.51 16.61 1.54
C ARG A 454 -33.10 15.15 1.45
N VAL A 455 -33.18 14.59 0.26
CA VAL A 455 -32.78 13.22 -0.02
C VAL A 455 -31.69 13.21 -1.10
N VAL A 456 -30.61 12.49 -0.85
CA VAL A 456 -29.57 12.22 -1.83
C VAL A 456 -29.68 10.77 -2.25
N LEU A 457 -29.89 10.53 -3.56
CA LEU A 457 -29.91 9.19 -4.14
C LEU A 457 -28.53 8.86 -4.70
N MET A 458 -28.00 7.69 -4.38
CA MET A 458 -26.70 7.21 -4.85
C MET A 458 -26.75 5.73 -5.22
N PRO A 459 -26.17 5.29 -6.36
CA PRO A 459 -26.07 3.87 -6.65
C PRO A 459 -25.02 3.21 -5.76
N PHE A 460 -25.38 2.10 -5.11
CA PHE A 460 -24.46 1.18 -4.46
C PHE A 460 -24.17 -0.01 -5.38
N MET A 461 -23.61 0.33 -6.53
CA MET A 461 -23.26 -0.57 -7.65
C MET A 461 -21.91 -0.18 -8.20
N LEU A 462 -21.17 -1.13 -8.77
CA LEU A 462 -19.86 -0.83 -9.39
C LEU A 462 -19.98 0.32 -10.40
N VAL A 463 -21.05 0.32 -11.20
CA VAL A 463 -21.32 1.27 -12.27
C VAL A 463 -22.69 1.95 -12.05
N ALA A 464 -22.79 3.24 -12.32
CA ALA A 464 -24.07 3.93 -12.45
C ALA A 464 -24.62 3.65 -13.85
N GLY A 465 -25.19 2.46 -14.03
CA GLY A 465 -25.73 1.97 -15.30
C GLY A 465 -27.22 2.27 -15.51
N ASP A 466 -27.90 1.38 -16.21
CA ASP A 466 -29.31 1.54 -16.64
C ASP A 466 -30.24 1.81 -15.44
N HIS A 467 -30.14 1.03 -14.36
CA HIS A 467 -30.94 1.23 -13.15
C HIS A 467 -30.72 2.60 -12.47
N ALA A 468 -29.47 3.07 -12.41
CA ALA A 468 -29.18 4.38 -11.84
C ALA A 468 -29.70 5.54 -12.73
N LEU A 469 -29.66 5.36 -14.03
CA LEU A 469 -30.07 6.37 -14.99
C LEU A 469 -31.58 6.43 -15.19
N ASN A 470 -32.27 5.30 -15.11
CA ASN A 470 -33.71 5.19 -15.36
C ASN A 470 -34.51 5.00 -14.07
N ASP A 471 -34.31 3.91 -13.34
CA ASP A 471 -35.13 3.56 -12.17
C ASP A 471 -34.86 4.49 -10.97
N MET A 472 -33.61 4.96 -10.78
CA MET A 472 -33.27 5.89 -9.69
C MET A 472 -33.55 7.34 -10.07
N ALA A 473 -33.00 7.82 -11.19
CA ALA A 473 -32.95 9.26 -11.53
C ALA A 473 -33.58 9.60 -12.86
N GLY A 474 -34.29 8.66 -13.48
CA GLY A 474 -35.00 8.87 -14.75
C GLY A 474 -36.16 9.86 -14.67
N PRO A 475 -36.65 10.36 -15.81
CA PRO A 475 -37.73 11.33 -15.87
C PRO A 475 -39.11 10.69 -15.73
N GLU A 476 -39.22 9.36 -15.76
CA GLU A 476 -40.48 8.65 -15.67
C GLU A 476 -41.11 8.74 -14.28
N GLU A 477 -42.43 8.65 -14.19
CA GLU A 477 -43.19 8.81 -12.94
C GLU A 477 -42.81 7.75 -11.87
N ASP A 478 -42.38 6.57 -12.29
CA ASP A 478 -41.99 5.44 -11.44
C ASP A 478 -40.56 5.49 -10.97
N SER A 479 -39.74 6.44 -11.42
CA SER A 479 -38.38 6.60 -10.91
C SER A 479 -38.39 7.05 -9.43
N TRP A 480 -37.40 6.59 -8.65
CA TRP A 480 -37.29 6.98 -7.24
C TRP A 480 -37.21 8.50 -7.04
N GLN A 481 -36.48 9.20 -7.92
CA GLN A 481 -36.38 10.66 -7.88
C GLN A 481 -37.73 11.33 -8.12
N SER A 482 -38.52 10.88 -9.09
CA SER A 482 -39.83 11.44 -9.40
C SER A 482 -40.81 11.23 -8.26
N GLN A 483 -40.90 10.01 -7.72
CA GLN A 483 -41.77 9.67 -6.59
C GLN A 483 -41.43 10.47 -5.34
N LEU A 484 -40.15 10.61 -4.98
CA LEU A 484 -39.73 11.40 -3.80
C LEU A 484 -39.97 12.90 -4.01
N THR A 485 -39.81 13.38 -5.24
CA THR A 485 -40.10 14.79 -5.57
C THR A 485 -41.60 15.09 -5.45
N GLU A 486 -42.45 14.17 -5.94
CA GLU A 486 -43.93 14.26 -5.78
C GLU A 486 -44.36 14.20 -4.31
N ALA A 487 -43.67 13.38 -3.50
CA ALA A 487 -43.87 13.32 -2.03
C ALA A 487 -43.39 14.58 -1.30
N GLY A 488 -42.76 15.54 -1.96
CA GLY A 488 -42.39 16.85 -1.40
C GLY A 488 -40.95 16.95 -0.90
N TYR A 489 -40.09 15.94 -1.09
CA TYR A 489 -38.67 16.00 -0.74
C TYR A 489 -37.87 16.83 -1.75
N ARG A 490 -36.79 17.46 -1.30
CA ARG A 490 -35.77 18.01 -2.17
C ARG A 490 -34.80 16.88 -2.54
N VAL A 491 -34.83 16.43 -3.79
CA VAL A 491 -34.06 15.26 -4.24
C VAL A 491 -32.85 15.69 -5.06
N GLU A 492 -31.72 15.08 -4.78
CA GLU A 492 -30.50 15.17 -5.57
C GLU A 492 -30.01 13.76 -5.91
N SER A 493 -29.73 13.49 -7.19
CA SER A 493 -29.18 12.21 -7.63
C SER A 493 -27.70 12.32 -7.99
N VAL A 494 -26.87 11.53 -7.33
CA VAL A 494 -25.43 11.43 -7.59
C VAL A 494 -25.16 10.20 -8.44
N LEU A 495 -25.07 10.39 -9.76
CA LEU A 495 -24.90 9.31 -10.76
C LEU A 495 -23.42 8.91 -10.90
N ARG A 496 -22.83 8.41 -9.80
CA ARG A 496 -21.46 7.89 -9.76
C ARG A 496 -21.45 6.48 -9.25
N GLY A 497 -20.82 5.57 -10.02
CA GLY A 497 -20.62 4.19 -9.56
C GLY A 497 -19.51 4.08 -8.51
N LEU A 498 -19.51 2.98 -7.77
CA LEU A 498 -18.47 2.71 -6.76
C LEU A 498 -17.08 2.60 -7.38
N GLY A 499 -16.99 2.20 -8.67
CA GLY A 499 -15.72 2.15 -9.41
C GLY A 499 -15.06 3.52 -9.58
N GLU A 500 -15.78 4.63 -9.47
CA GLU A 500 -15.20 5.98 -9.49
C GLU A 500 -14.55 6.36 -8.16
N ASN A 501 -14.92 5.69 -7.06
CA ASN A 501 -14.36 5.94 -5.73
C ASN A 501 -13.05 5.16 -5.53
N PRO A 502 -11.89 5.84 -5.31
CA PRO A 502 -10.61 5.17 -5.10
C PRO A 502 -10.61 4.20 -3.90
N ALA A 503 -11.42 4.49 -2.85
CA ALA A 503 -11.49 3.62 -1.68
C ALA A 503 -12.13 2.27 -2.03
N PHE A 504 -13.17 2.24 -2.86
CA PHE A 504 -13.77 0.98 -3.34
C PHE A 504 -12.85 0.23 -4.31
N ARG A 505 -12.16 0.91 -5.22
CA ARG A 505 -11.17 0.24 -6.08
C ARG A 505 -10.07 -0.44 -5.26
N LYS A 506 -9.64 0.21 -4.17
CA LYS A 506 -8.65 -0.37 -3.24
C LYS A 506 -9.16 -1.66 -2.58
N ILE A 507 -10.46 -1.79 -2.31
CA ILE A 507 -11.06 -3.03 -1.79
C ILE A 507 -10.86 -4.17 -2.80
N TYR A 508 -11.15 -3.95 -4.09
CA TYR A 508 -10.92 -4.97 -5.11
C TYR A 508 -9.45 -5.38 -5.24
N LEU A 509 -8.51 -4.42 -5.18
CA LEU A 509 -7.08 -4.74 -5.18
C LEU A 509 -6.69 -5.60 -3.97
N GLN A 510 -7.24 -5.29 -2.80
CA GLN A 510 -7.03 -6.10 -1.59
C GLN A 510 -7.61 -7.50 -1.76
N HIS A 511 -8.81 -7.66 -2.32
CA HIS A 511 -9.43 -8.97 -2.56
C HIS A 511 -8.64 -9.81 -3.58
N VAL A 512 -7.96 -9.19 -4.54
CA VAL A 512 -7.01 -9.86 -5.43
C VAL A 512 -5.80 -10.36 -4.65
N ALA A 513 -5.21 -9.54 -3.76
CA ALA A 513 -4.09 -9.94 -2.91
C ALA A 513 -4.44 -11.09 -1.96
N GLU A 514 -5.68 -11.13 -1.49
CA GLU A 514 -6.23 -12.12 -0.56
C GLU A 514 -6.88 -13.33 -1.26
N ALA A 515 -6.84 -13.39 -2.60
CA ALA A 515 -7.46 -14.48 -3.37
C ALA A 515 -6.88 -15.85 -3.00
N VAL A 516 -7.75 -16.80 -2.71
CA VAL A 516 -7.40 -18.14 -2.29
C VAL A 516 -7.53 -19.14 -3.45
N PRO A 517 -6.84 -20.31 -3.40
CA PRO A 517 -7.09 -21.39 -4.34
C PRO A 517 -8.59 -21.71 -4.41
N PHE A 518 -9.12 -21.88 -5.61
CA PHE A 518 -10.56 -22.09 -5.81
C PHE A 518 -11.13 -23.28 -4.99
N ALA A 519 -10.32 -24.34 -4.83
CA ALA A 519 -10.70 -25.50 -3.98
C ALA A 519 -10.84 -25.18 -2.49
N GLU A 520 -10.23 -24.06 -2.02
CA GLU A 520 -10.22 -23.63 -0.63
C GLU A 520 -11.17 -22.46 -0.38
N THR A 521 -11.93 -22.04 -1.40
CA THR A 521 -12.85 -20.92 -1.29
C THR A 521 -13.96 -21.26 -0.27
N ALA A 522 -13.97 -20.53 0.85
CA ALA A 522 -15.06 -20.59 1.81
C ALA A 522 -16.33 -19.94 1.22
N ALA A 523 -17.50 -20.42 1.64
CA ALA A 523 -18.75 -19.71 1.35
C ALA A 523 -18.69 -18.29 1.98
N CYS A 524 -19.28 -17.30 1.32
CA CYS A 524 -19.46 -15.99 1.93
C CYS A 524 -20.41 -16.10 3.13
N ASP A 525 -20.13 -15.33 4.21
CA ASP A 525 -20.88 -15.43 5.48
C ASP A 525 -22.37 -15.07 5.35
N CYS A 526 -22.74 -14.32 4.30
CA CYS A 526 -24.12 -13.96 4.01
C CYS A 526 -24.88 -15.02 3.15
N LYS A 527 -24.28 -16.19 2.90
CA LYS A 527 -24.94 -17.31 2.21
C LYS A 527 -25.48 -18.38 3.16
#